data_3fd1e6ac8d08bffb3e02f2a8f653ffeb
#
_entry.id   3fd1e6ac8d08bffb3e02f2a8f653ffeb
#
_cell.length_a   1.000
_cell.length_b   1.000
_cell.length_c   1.000
_cell.angle_alpha   90.00
_cell.angle_beta   90.00
_cell.angle_gamma   90.00
#
_symmetry.space_group_name_H-M   'P 1'
#
loop_
_entity.id
_entity.type
_entity.pdbx_description
1 polymer ?
#
loop_
_entity_poly.entity_id
_entity_poly.type
_entity_poly.pdbx_seq_one_letter_code
_entity_poly.pdbx_strand_id
1 'polypeptide(L)'
;AAAIGLSAMKKLPRTICMGLNNIPMLNSDIVTGISLMLMFIAFGISLGFKTILFAHITFNVPYVMLSVMPKLKQTSRNTYEAAMDLGAGPLQAFFKVVFPDIMPGVLSGFLMAFTMSLDDFIITHFTKGAGINTLSTLIYSEVRRGIKPSMYALSTVIFLIALVVLLV
;
A
#
# COMPACT_ATOMS: atom_id res chain seq x y z
N ALA A 1 -4.60 4.27 10.00
CA ALA A 1 -4.73 3.63 11.31
C ALA A 1 -3.36 3.22 11.87
N ALA A 2 -2.55 2.38 11.16
CA ALA A 2 -1.26 1.87 11.66
C ALA A 2 -0.27 2.99 12.06
N ALA A 3 -0.12 4.02 11.22
CA ALA A 3 0.77 5.16 11.49
C ALA A 3 0.41 5.88 12.80
N ILE A 4 -0.89 6.06 13.07
CA ILE A 4 -1.40 6.69 14.28
C ILE A 4 -1.13 5.80 15.50
N GLY A 5 -1.46 4.51 15.39
CA GLY A 5 -1.17 3.56 16.46
C GLY A 5 0.31 3.53 16.83
N LEU A 6 1.20 3.49 15.84
CA LEU A 6 2.65 3.53 16.07
C LEU A 6 3.14 4.86 16.65
N SER A 7 2.51 5.99 16.31
CA SER A 7 2.89 7.29 16.88
C SER A 7 2.58 7.38 18.36
N ALA A 8 1.53 6.71 18.84
CA ALA A 8 1.11 6.66 20.23
C ALA A 8 1.89 5.65 21.10
N MET A 9 2.66 4.75 20.46
CA MET A 9 3.41 3.71 21.19
C MET A 9 4.68 4.25 21.86
N LYS A 10 5.09 3.59 22.96
CA LYS A 10 6.41 3.82 23.60
C LYS A 10 7.56 3.50 22.62
N LYS A 11 8.74 4.09 22.85
CA LYS A 11 9.89 4.00 21.93
C LYS A 11 10.26 2.55 21.54
N LEU A 12 10.38 1.65 22.51
CA LEU A 12 10.84 0.28 22.25
C LEU A 12 9.90 -0.52 21.35
N PRO A 13 8.58 -0.72 21.66
CA PRO A 13 7.67 -1.45 20.81
C PRO A 13 7.49 -0.77 19.43
N ARG A 14 7.52 0.56 19.40
CA ARG A 14 7.48 1.31 18.14
C ARG A 14 8.65 0.97 17.22
N THR A 15 9.89 0.93 17.74
CA THR A 15 11.08 0.58 16.95
C THR A 15 11.00 -0.83 16.40
N ILE A 16 10.54 -1.80 17.22
CA ILE A 16 10.35 -3.19 16.78
C ILE A 16 9.29 -3.27 15.68
N CYS A 17 8.12 -2.66 15.87
CA CYS A 17 7.06 -2.66 14.88
C CYS A 17 7.47 -1.98 13.57
N MET A 18 8.22 -0.87 13.65
CA MET A 18 8.75 -0.20 12.45
C MET A 18 9.81 -1.08 11.75
N GLY A 19 10.67 -1.75 12.51
CA GLY A 19 11.62 -2.71 11.95
C GLY A 19 10.93 -3.83 11.18
N LEU A 20 9.92 -4.47 11.79
CA LEU A 20 9.11 -5.51 11.16
C LEU A 20 8.37 -5.00 9.92
N ASN A 21 7.82 -3.79 9.99
CA ASN A 21 7.12 -3.16 8.86
C ASN A 21 8.06 -2.94 7.66
N ASN A 22 9.34 -2.68 7.89
CA ASN A 22 10.30 -2.40 6.82
C ASN A 22 10.92 -3.67 6.21
N ILE A 23 10.72 -4.86 6.80
CA ILE A 23 11.25 -6.12 6.27
C ILE A 23 10.87 -6.35 4.80
N PRO A 24 9.59 -6.18 4.37
CA PRO A 24 9.22 -6.38 2.97
C PRO A 24 9.96 -5.45 2.00
N MET A 25 10.34 -4.25 2.43
CA MET A 25 11.09 -3.29 1.60
C MET A 25 12.55 -3.68 1.39
N LEU A 26 13.13 -4.45 2.32
CA LEU A 26 14.52 -4.88 2.26
C LEU A 26 14.70 -6.17 1.47
N ASN A 27 13.64 -6.96 1.36
CA ASN A 27 13.62 -8.20 0.60
C ASN A 27 13.32 -7.93 -0.89
N SER A 28 13.81 -8.83 -1.76
CA SER A 28 13.38 -8.79 -3.16
C SER A 28 11.91 -9.26 -3.27
N ASP A 29 11.21 -8.72 -4.27
CA ASP A 29 9.80 -9.05 -4.53
C ASP A 29 9.58 -10.55 -4.76
N ILE A 30 10.57 -11.23 -5.36
CA ILE A 30 10.55 -12.67 -5.57
C ILE A 30 10.51 -13.41 -4.23
N VAL A 31 11.39 -13.06 -3.30
CA VAL A 31 11.45 -13.68 -1.97
C VAL A 31 10.16 -13.43 -1.20
N THR A 32 9.66 -12.20 -1.25
CA THR A 32 8.40 -11.81 -0.60
C THR A 32 7.23 -12.57 -1.21
N GLY A 33 7.13 -12.63 -2.54
CA GLY A 33 6.06 -13.33 -3.25
C GLY A 33 6.04 -14.84 -2.95
N ILE A 34 7.20 -15.51 -3.00
CA ILE A 34 7.32 -16.95 -2.69
C ILE A 34 6.99 -17.20 -1.21
N SER A 35 7.49 -16.36 -0.29
CA SER A 35 7.22 -16.52 1.15
C SER A 35 5.73 -16.39 1.46
N LEU A 36 5.04 -15.42 0.86
CA LEU A 36 3.59 -15.25 1.01
C LEU A 36 2.83 -16.43 0.40
N MET A 37 3.22 -16.92 -0.78
CA MET A 37 2.62 -18.10 -1.37
C MET A 37 2.73 -19.32 -0.46
N LEU A 38 3.94 -19.62 0.04
CA LEU A 38 4.18 -20.75 0.94
C LEU A 38 3.40 -20.59 2.25
N MET A 39 3.33 -19.39 2.78
CA MET A 39 2.53 -19.08 3.98
C MET A 39 1.05 -19.39 3.74
N PHE A 40 0.46 -18.92 2.63
CA PHE A 40 -0.94 -19.20 2.31
C PHE A 40 -1.22 -20.69 2.16
N ILE A 41 -0.33 -21.43 1.49
CA ILE A 41 -0.44 -22.88 1.34
C ILE A 41 -0.34 -23.59 2.69
N ALA A 42 0.60 -23.19 3.55
CA ALA A 42 0.77 -23.76 4.88
C ALA A 42 -0.47 -23.58 5.79
N PHE A 43 -1.18 -22.45 5.63
CA PHE A 43 -2.44 -22.19 6.32
C PHE A 43 -3.67 -22.80 5.61
N GLY A 44 -3.49 -23.56 4.56
CA GLY A 44 -4.60 -24.17 3.80
C GLY A 44 -5.47 -23.15 3.05
N ILE A 45 -4.95 -21.93 2.80
CA ILE A 45 -5.69 -20.88 2.08
C ILE A 45 -5.48 -21.09 0.59
N SER A 46 -6.56 -21.33 -0.15
CA SER A 46 -6.52 -21.44 -1.61
C SER A 46 -6.09 -20.11 -2.23
N LEU A 47 -5.11 -20.18 -3.14
CA LEU A 47 -4.65 -19.00 -3.88
C LEU A 47 -5.78 -18.44 -4.75
N GLY A 48 -5.93 -17.12 -4.77
CA GLY A 48 -7.02 -16.45 -5.47
C GLY A 48 -7.03 -14.94 -5.26
N PHE A 49 -8.16 -14.31 -5.48
CA PHE A 49 -8.31 -12.86 -5.31
C PHE A 49 -7.99 -12.39 -3.87
N LYS A 50 -8.40 -13.16 -2.86
CA LYS A 50 -8.16 -12.82 -1.45
C LYS A 50 -6.66 -12.81 -1.12
N THR A 51 -5.91 -13.81 -1.60
CA THR A 51 -4.46 -13.89 -1.37
C THR A 51 -3.70 -12.79 -2.09
N ILE A 52 -4.11 -12.41 -3.31
CA ILE A 52 -3.57 -11.22 -3.99
C ILE A 52 -3.81 -9.97 -3.15
N LEU A 53 -5.05 -9.75 -2.70
CA LEU A 53 -5.41 -8.58 -1.91
C LEU A 53 -4.57 -8.48 -0.61
N PHE A 54 -4.46 -9.57 0.15
CA PHE A 54 -3.64 -9.60 1.36
C PHE A 54 -2.16 -9.38 1.07
N ALA A 55 -1.62 -9.97 0.00
CA ALA A 55 -0.24 -9.79 -0.41
C ALA A 55 0.05 -8.32 -0.76
N HIS A 56 -0.82 -7.68 -1.55
CA HIS A 56 -0.70 -6.27 -1.93
C HIS A 56 -0.83 -5.34 -0.71
N ILE A 57 -1.74 -5.61 0.22
CA ILE A 57 -1.84 -4.84 1.46
C ILE A 57 -0.52 -4.95 2.25
N THR A 58 -0.02 -6.17 2.46
CA THR A 58 1.21 -6.42 3.23
C THR A 58 2.41 -5.72 2.62
N PHE A 59 2.56 -5.79 1.31
CA PHE A 59 3.66 -5.17 0.57
C PHE A 59 3.56 -3.63 0.56
N ASN A 60 2.35 -3.05 0.41
CA ASN A 60 2.17 -1.61 0.29
C ASN A 60 2.18 -0.86 1.64
N VAL A 61 1.85 -1.53 2.75
CA VAL A 61 1.78 -0.88 4.08
C VAL A 61 3.05 -0.12 4.44
N PRO A 62 4.29 -0.64 4.26
CA PRO A 62 5.52 0.09 4.55
C PRO A 62 5.64 1.42 3.79
N TYR A 63 5.31 1.43 2.52
CA TYR A 63 5.41 2.62 1.66
C TYR A 63 4.41 3.70 2.06
N VAL A 64 3.16 3.31 2.34
CA VAL A 64 2.15 4.22 2.87
C VAL A 64 2.57 4.78 4.23
N MET A 65 3.16 3.95 5.08
CA MET A 65 3.68 4.38 6.38
C MET A 65 4.80 5.43 6.23
N LEU A 66 5.72 5.24 5.28
CA LEU A 66 6.79 6.21 5.00
C LEU A 66 6.25 7.57 4.52
N SER A 67 5.12 7.58 3.82
CA SER A 67 4.50 8.83 3.35
C SER A 67 3.71 9.53 4.45
N VAL A 68 2.98 8.79 5.29
CA VAL A 68 2.10 9.36 6.32
C VAL A 68 2.85 9.76 7.60
N MET A 69 3.88 8.97 8.02
CA MET A 69 4.58 9.21 9.28
C MET A 69 5.28 10.57 9.39
N PRO A 70 5.94 11.10 8.36
CA PRO A 70 6.53 12.44 8.41
C PRO A 70 5.48 13.53 8.65
N LYS A 71 4.34 13.43 7.96
CA LYS A 71 3.23 14.38 8.12
C LYS A 71 2.63 14.32 9.52
N LEU A 72 2.41 13.10 10.02
CA LEU A 72 1.90 12.93 11.38
C LEU A 72 2.86 13.47 12.46
N LYS A 73 4.17 13.44 12.22
CA LYS A 73 5.17 14.05 13.13
C LYS A 73 5.21 15.58 13.04
N GLN A 74 4.84 16.16 11.89
CA GLN A 74 4.76 17.61 11.70
C GLN A 74 3.49 18.19 12.31
N THR A 75 2.42 17.39 12.43
CA THR A 75 1.17 17.81 13.06
C THR A 75 1.41 18.11 14.55
N SER A 76 1.06 19.30 14.97
CA SER A 76 1.22 19.74 16.36
C SER A 76 0.24 18.99 17.27
N ARG A 77 0.77 18.33 18.29
CA ARG A 77 -0.03 17.72 19.34
C ARG A 77 -0.91 18.74 20.08
N ASN A 78 -0.39 19.96 20.22
CA ASN A 78 -1.10 21.04 20.89
C ASN A 78 -2.41 21.42 20.18
N THR A 79 -2.46 21.32 18.84
CA THR A 79 -3.68 21.60 18.07
C THR A 79 -4.78 20.57 18.36
N TYR A 80 -4.39 19.30 18.52
CA TYR A 80 -5.33 18.24 18.91
C TYR A 80 -5.84 18.45 20.35
N GLU A 81 -4.94 18.77 21.29
CA GLU A 81 -5.28 19.03 22.70
C GLU A 81 -6.16 20.28 22.82
N ALA A 82 -5.86 21.36 22.12
CA ALA A 82 -6.69 22.57 22.08
C ALA A 82 -8.12 22.30 21.56
N ALA A 83 -8.27 21.44 20.55
CA ALA A 83 -9.60 21.06 20.08
C ALA A 83 -10.39 20.29 21.15
N MET A 84 -9.73 19.45 21.93
CA MET A 84 -10.37 18.75 23.04
C MET A 84 -10.75 19.69 24.19
N ASP A 85 -9.90 20.66 24.50
CA ASP A 85 -10.18 21.70 25.53
C ASP A 85 -11.39 22.56 25.14
N LEU A 86 -11.63 22.75 23.84
CA LEU A 86 -12.83 23.40 23.30
C LEU A 86 -14.08 22.51 23.29
N GLY A 87 -14.02 21.32 23.89
CA GLY A 87 -15.15 20.40 24.04
C GLY A 87 -15.35 19.42 22.88
N ALA A 88 -14.40 19.32 21.93
CA ALA A 88 -14.48 18.31 20.89
C ALA A 88 -14.21 16.91 21.46
N GLY A 89 -15.03 15.93 21.09
CA GLY A 89 -14.74 14.52 21.40
C GLY A 89 -13.47 14.02 20.64
N PRO A 90 -12.79 12.96 21.12
CA PRO A 90 -11.54 12.46 20.53
C PRO A 90 -11.63 12.14 19.03
N LEU A 91 -12.73 11.52 18.61
CA LEU A 91 -12.97 11.22 17.18
C LEU A 91 -13.22 12.49 16.37
N GLN A 92 -13.94 13.46 16.95
CA GLN A 92 -14.22 14.73 16.29
C GLN A 92 -12.95 15.56 16.12
N ALA A 93 -12.11 15.65 17.16
CA ALA A 93 -10.81 16.30 17.11
C ALA A 93 -9.90 15.63 16.06
N PHE A 94 -9.90 14.29 16.00
CA PHE A 94 -9.15 13.57 14.99
C PHE A 94 -9.61 13.91 13.57
N PHE A 95 -10.89 13.73 13.24
CA PHE A 95 -11.39 13.94 11.88
C PHE A 95 -11.42 15.40 11.42
N LYS A 96 -11.60 16.36 12.34
CA LYS A 96 -11.67 17.77 11.97
C LYS A 96 -10.31 18.49 12.00
N VAL A 97 -9.33 17.98 12.77
CA VAL A 97 -8.03 18.63 12.96
C VAL A 97 -6.89 17.79 12.40
N VAL A 98 -6.69 16.58 12.94
CA VAL A 98 -5.52 15.77 12.59
C VAL A 98 -5.62 15.21 11.16
N PHE A 99 -6.78 14.69 10.78
CA PHE A 99 -6.95 14.03 9.49
C PHE A 99 -6.76 14.99 8.30
N PRO A 100 -7.33 16.21 8.28
CA PRO A 100 -7.04 17.17 7.20
C PRO A 100 -5.56 17.56 7.12
N ASP A 101 -4.90 17.70 8.26
CA ASP A 101 -3.50 18.08 8.32
C ASP A 101 -2.56 17.00 7.75
N ILE A 102 -2.87 15.72 8.00
CA ILE A 102 -2.12 14.59 7.42
C ILE A 102 -2.56 14.18 6.02
N MET A 103 -3.65 14.78 5.48
CA MET A 103 -4.24 14.41 4.18
C MET A 103 -3.22 14.41 3.02
N PRO A 104 -2.32 15.38 2.89
CA PRO A 104 -1.30 15.34 1.84
C PRO A 104 -0.42 14.08 1.90
N GLY A 105 -0.06 13.64 3.11
CA GLY A 105 0.69 12.41 3.32
C GLY A 105 -0.12 11.15 3.02
N VAL A 106 -1.42 11.16 3.33
CA VAL A 106 -2.35 10.06 3.01
C VAL A 106 -2.53 9.95 1.50
N LEU A 107 -2.73 11.06 0.81
CA LEU A 107 -2.90 11.09 -0.65
C LEU A 107 -1.62 10.62 -1.35
N SER A 108 -0.46 11.12 -0.95
CA SER A 108 0.83 10.65 -1.48
C SER A 108 1.03 9.15 -1.26
N GLY A 109 0.74 8.65 -0.06
CA GLY A 109 0.83 7.22 0.25
C GLY A 109 -0.15 6.37 -0.56
N PHE A 110 -1.36 6.87 -0.80
CA PHE A 110 -2.35 6.22 -1.65
C PHE A 110 -1.86 6.13 -3.11
N LEU A 111 -1.35 7.22 -3.67
CA LEU A 111 -0.84 7.25 -5.04
C LEU A 111 0.36 6.30 -5.21
N MET A 112 1.28 6.27 -4.24
CA MET A 112 2.39 5.31 -4.25
C MET A 112 1.88 3.86 -4.22
N ALA A 113 1.00 3.52 -3.29
CA ALA A 113 0.45 2.17 -3.17
C ALA A 113 -0.32 1.75 -4.42
N PHE A 114 -1.08 2.68 -5.01
CA PHE A 114 -1.82 2.45 -6.25
C PHE A 114 -0.87 2.15 -7.41
N THR A 115 0.16 2.97 -7.61
CA THR A 115 1.14 2.79 -8.68
C THR A 115 1.89 1.47 -8.53
N MET A 116 2.38 1.18 -7.32
CA MET A 116 3.09 -0.08 -7.05
C MET A 116 2.20 -1.30 -7.20
N SER A 117 0.93 -1.21 -6.82
CA SER A 117 -0.03 -2.32 -6.99
C SER A 117 -0.39 -2.58 -8.45
N LEU A 118 -0.39 -1.56 -9.32
CA LEU A 118 -0.62 -1.71 -10.76
C LEU A 118 0.56 -2.36 -11.48
N ASP A 119 1.77 -1.97 -11.10
CA ASP A 119 3.01 -2.44 -11.73
C ASP A 119 3.45 -3.81 -11.22
N ASP A 120 2.99 -4.23 -10.04
CA ASP A 120 3.41 -5.49 -9.43
C ASP A 120 3.00 -6.69 -10.30
N PHE A 121 4.00 -7.37 -10.82
CA PHE A 121 3.86 -8.64 -11.51
C PHE A 121 4.27 -9.82 -10.61
N ILE A 122 5.36 -9.66 -9.86
CA ILE A 122 6.05 -10.77 -9.21
C ILE A 122 5.20 -11.32 -8.05
N ILE A 123 4.83 -10.47 -7.10
CA ILE A 123 4.03 -10.88 -5.93
C ILE A 123 2.68 -11.42 -6.39
N THR A 124 2.05 -10.73 -7.34
CA THR A 124 0.80 -11.20 -7.95
C THR A 124 0.95 -12.56 -8.61
N HIS A 125 2.03 -12.80 -9.35
CA HIS A 125 2.25 -14.07 -10.05
C HIS A 125 2.29 -15.26 -9.09
N PHE A 126 2.93 -15.10 -7.94
CA PHE A 126 3.04 -16.16 -6.93
C PHE A 126 1.80 -16.30 -6.06
N THR A 127 1.02 -15.24 -5.87
CA THR A 127 -0.14 -15.26 -4.96
C THR A 127 -1.48 -15.41 -5.66
N LYS A 128 -1.51 -15.33 -7.02
CA LYS A 128 -2.73 -15.54 -7.79
C LYS A 128 -3.12 -17.00 -7.86
N GLY A 129 -4.40 -17.28 -7.83
CA GLY A 129 -4.94 -18.60 -8.13
C GLY A 129 -5.10 -18.84 -9.65
N ALA A 130 -5.46 -20.06 -10.00
CA ALA A 130 -5.79 -20.41 -11.38
C ALA A 130 -7.00 -19.59 -11.87
N GLY A 131 -6.92 -19.06 -13.09
CA GLY A 131 -8.02 -18.33 -13.74
C GLY A 131 -8.10 -16.84 -13.40
N ILE A 132 -7.29 -16.31 -12.48
CA ILE A 132 -7.25 -14.88 -12.18
C ILE A 132 -6.07 -14.23 -12.89
N ASN A 133 -6.35 -13.21 -13.69
CA ASN A 133 -5.33 -12.39 -14.32
C ASN A 133 -5.49 -10.94 -13.87
N THR A 134 -4.41 -10.36 -13.38
CA THR A 134 -4.28 -8.91 -13.19
C THR A 134 -3.74 -8.29 -14.46
N LEU A 135 -3.75 -6.96 -14.53
CA LEU A 135 -3.24 -6.24 -15.68
C LEU A 135 -1.78 -6.61 -16.01
N SER A 136 -0.90 -6.59 -15.01
CA SER A 136 0.52 -6.93 -15.13
C SER A 136 0.74 -8.36 -15.62
N THR A 137 0.00 -9.34 -15.06
CA THR A 137 0.11 -10.74 -15.48
C THR A 137 -0.49 -10.99 -16.86
N LEU A 138 -1.52 -10.24 -17.26
CA LEU A 138 -2.09 -10.30 -18.60
C LEU A 138 -1.08 -9.77 -19.64
N ILE A 139 -0.53 -8.59 -19.41
CA ILE A 139 0.49 -7.99 -20.28
C ILE A 139 1.67 -8.95 -20.46
N TYR A 140 2.18 -9.52 -19.37
CA TYR A 140 3.28 -10.49 -19.43
C TYR A 140 2.94 -11.72 -20.27
N SER A 141 1.73 -12.26 -20.10
CA SER A 141 1.29 -13.46 -20.87
C SER A 141 1.18 -13.18 -22.37
N GLU A 142 0.70 -12.00 -22.74
CA GLU A 142 0.58 -11.58 -24.15
C GLU A 142 1.95 -11.29 -24.78
N VAL A 143 2.87 -10.66 -24.02
CA VAL A 143 4.26 -10.46 -24.50
C VAL A 143 4.93 -11.79 -24.86
N ARG A 144 4.71 -12.84 -24.05
CA ARG A 144 5.26 -14.18 -24.33
C ARG A 144 4.64 -14.89 -25.54
N ARG A 145 3.37 -14.59 -25.85
CA ARG A 145 2.63 -15.21 -26.97
C ARG A 145 2.76 -14.46 -28.30
N GLY A 146 3.35 -13.29 -28.28
CA GLY A 146 3.40 -12.35 -29.41
C GLY A 146 2.45 -11.17 -29.17
N ILE A 147 2.98 -9.97 -29.23
CA ILE A 147 2.26 -8.72 -28.86
C ILE A 147 1.21 -8.41 -29.92
N LYS A 148 -0.05 -8.39 -29.52
CA LYS A 148 -1.16 -7.96 -30.38
C LYS A 148 -1.23 -6.41 -30.41
N PRO A 149 -1.67 -5.81 -31.53
CA PRO A 149 -1.82 -4.34 -31.62
C PRO A 149 -2.70 -3.72 -30.52
N SER A 150 -3.70 -4.46 -30.02
CA SER A 150 -4.57 -4.05 -28.91
C SER A 150 -3.82 -3.81 -27.61
N MET A 151 -2.68 -4.49 -27.39
CA MET A 151 -1.88 -4.33 -26.18
C MET A 151 -1.11 -3.01 -26.18
N TYR A 152 -0.67 -2.53 -27.34
CA TYR A 152 -0.06 -1.20 -27.45
C TYR A 152 -1.07 -0.10 -27.09
N ALA A 153 -2.31 -0.20 -27.60
CA ALA A 153 -3.38 0.72 -27.26
C ALA A 153 -3.70 0.71 -25.77
N LEU A 154 -3.81 -0.49 -25.17
CA LEU A 154 -4.06 -0.63 -23.73
C LEU A 154 -2.94 0.02 -22.89
N SER A 155 -1.67 -0.27 -23.20
CA SER A 155 -0.52 0.30 -22.50
C SER A 155 -0.48 1.82 -22.63
N THR A 156 -0.80 2.38 -23.79
CA THR A 156 -0.86 3.83 -24.01
C THR A 156 -1.96 4.47 -23.16
N VAL A 157 -3.16 3.88 -23.11
CA VAL A 157 -4.27 4.39 -22.30
C VAL A 157 -3.92 4.37 -20.81
N ILE A 158 -3.33 3.27 -20.32
CA ILE A 158 -2.91 3.16 -18.91
C ILE A 158 -1.85 4.20 -18.58
N PHE A 159 -0.85 4.36 -19.46
CA PHE A 159 0.18 5.37 -19.28
C PHE A 159 -0.38 6.79 -19.22
N LEU A 160 -1.33 7.12 -20.10
CA LEU A 160 -1.99 8.43 -20.08
C LEU A 160 -2.81 8.64 -18.81
N ILE A 161 -3.55 7.63 -18.34
CA ILE A 161 -4.30 7.71 -17.08
C ILE A 161 -3.35 7.91 -15.90
N ALA A 162 -2.27 7.13 -15.82
CA ALA A 162 -1.28 7.27 -14.76
C ALA A 162 -0.62 8.66 -14.78
N LEU A 163 -0.28 9.17 -15.97
CA LEU A 163 0.30 10.50 -16.13
C LEU A 163 -0.65 11.60 -15.66
N VAL A 164 -1.94 11.51 -16.00
CA VAL A 164 -2.95 12.47 -15.54
C VAL A 164 -3.10 12.43 -14.02
N VAL A 165 -3.16 11.22 -13.44
CA VAL A 165 -3.26 11.05 -11.97
C VAL A 165 -2.05 11.60 -11.23
N LEU A 166 -0.86 11.56 -11.85
CA LEU A 166 0.37 12.09 -11.23
C LEU A 166 0.51 13.61 -11.37
N LEU A 167 -0.15 14.23 -12.38
CA LEU A 167 -0.08 15.67 -12.63
C LEU A 167 -1.14 16.47 -11.86
N VAL A 168 -2.19 15.81 -11.34
CA VAL A 168 -3.25 16.40 -10.52
C VAL A 168 -2.93 16.30 -9.04
#